data_d143521de30cea3268019a6ca0c271d7
#
_entry.id   d143521de30cea3268019a6ca0c271d7
#
_cell.length_a   1.000
_cell.length_b   1.000
_cell.length_c   1.000
_cell.angle_alpha   90.00
_cell.angle_beta   90.00
_cell.angle_gamma   90.00
#
_symmetry.space_group_name_H-M   'P 1'
#
loop_
_entity.id
_entity.type
_entity.pdbx_description
1 polymer ?
#
loop_
_entity_poly.entity_id
_entity_poly.type
_entity_poly.pdbx_seq_one_letter_code
_entity_poly.pdbx_strand_id
1 'polypeptide(L)'
;MNRLEPNDPGQRPVASKYAPPPDLAGWPPPDAELGRVGPSEHAYGQISTGPKRRRGGLGVAGLVLATALLSAVISAAGTYIAVFLARPAPMPAAGRPADAHLISLTQSDAIVHVAAAVKPSVVTITAAGVTSVIPFSVPATGAGSGFVVAADGLIVTNYHVVAGASSLTVTLDDTRQVAASVVKTDALHDVALIKVNVAGLTPVTLGDSSTVRVGQLAIAIGSSLGTFTESVTQGIVSGTDRTVTVGDRAAQTEKNLSGLIQTDAAINPGNSGGPLLDASGSVIGVITASVGGAQDIGFAVPINEAKEMISTATK
;
A
#
# COMPACT_ATOMS: atom_id res chain seq x y z
N MET A 1 2.51 -37.05 -47.37
CA MET A 1 2.21 -38.33 -46.69
C MET A 1 3.10 -38.45 -45.48
N ASN A 2 2.64 -38.00 -44.35
CA ASN A 2 3.32 -38.25 -43.05
C ASN A 2 2.25 -38.64 -42.07
N ARG A 3 2.37 -39.86 -41.55
CA ARG A 3 1.46 -40.51 -40.65
C ARG A 3 1.56 -39.89 -39.24
N LEU A 4 0.44 -39.58 -38.67
CA LEU A 4 0.25 -39.31 -37.24
C LEU A 4 0.37 -40.65 -36.49
N GLU A 5 1.29 -40.70 -35.52
CA GLU A 5 1.40 -41.82 -34.62
C GLU A 5 0.40 -41.65 -33.43
N PRO A 6 -0.18 -42.73 -32.90
CA PRO A 6 -1.20 -42.62 -31.88
C PRO A 6 -0.63 -42.48 -30.45
N ASN A 7 -1.36 -41.76 -29.65
CA ASN A 7 -1.24 -41.43 -28.25
C ASN A 7 -0.85 -42.66 -27.37
N ASP A 8 0.22 -42.50 -26.59
CA ASP A 8 0.65 -43.47 -25.55
C ASP A 8 -0.19 -43.29 -24.26
N PRO A 9 -0.90 -44.34 -23.76
CA PRO A 9 -1.77 -44.27 -22.59
C PRO A 9 -1.05 -44.42 -21.23
N GLY A 10 0.28 -44.19 -21.18
CA GLY A 10 1.12 -44.48 -19.99
C GLY A 10 1.45 -43.31 -19.08
N GLN A 11 1.07 -42.05 -19.38
CA GLN A 11 1.39 -40.93 -18.50
C GLN A 11 0.35 -40.74 -17.40
N ARG A 12 0.70 -41.16 -16.19
CA ARG A 12 -0.02 -40.77 -14.96
C ARG A 12 0.04 -39.28 -14.74
N PRO A 13 -1.06 -38.58 -14.40
CA PRO A 13 -1.03 -37.18 -14.07
C PRO A 13 -0.17 -36.94 -12.80
N VAL A 14 0.77 -35.99 -12.89
CA VAL A 14 1.57 -35.52 -11.76
C VAL A 14 0.62 -34.88 -10.75
N ALA A 15 0.46 -35.50 -9.60
CA ALA A 15 -0.35 -34.97 -8.51
C ALA A 15 0.22 -33.62 -8.05
N SER A 16 -0.63 -32.60 -8.09
CA SER A 16 -0.36 -31.28 -7.52
C SER A 16 0.01 -31.41 -6.04
N LYS A 17 1.16 -30.87 -5.64
CA LYS A 17 1.64 -30.82 -4.25
C LYS A 17 0.94 -29.76 -3.38
N TYR A 18 -0.19 -29.24 -3.81
CA TYR A 18 -0.99 -28.36 -2.99
C TYR A 18 -2.09 -29.17 -2.33
N ALA A 19 -1.89 -29.51 -1.05
CA ALA A 19 -2.98 -29.95 -0.20
C ALA A 19 -3.93 -28.76 0.00
N PRO A 20 -5.26 -28.94 -0.14
CA PRO A 20 -6.19 -27.90 0.22
C PRO A 20 -6.10 -27.63 1.74
N PRO A 21 -6.36 -26.40 2.19
CA PRO A 21 -6.39 -26.08 3.61
C PRO A 21 -7.48 -26.91 4.32
N PRO A 22 -7.31 -27.20 5.65
CA PRO A 22 -8.26 -28.02 6.38
C PRO A 22 -9.65 -27.38 6.35
N ASP A 23 -10.62 -28.25 6.13
CA ASP A 23 -12.05 -28.01 6.04
C ASP A 23 -12.53 -27.08 7.18
N LEU A 24 -13.11 -25.93 6.82
CA LEU A 24 -13.83 -25.05 7.74
C LEU A 24 -15.23 -25.64 8.03
N ALA A 25 -15.28 -26.87 8.52
CA ALA A 25 -16.49 -27.51 9.04
C ALA A 25 -16.87 -26.87 10.37
N GLY A 26 -17.53 -25.73 10.32
CA GLY A 26 -17.97 -25.01 11.53
C GLY A 26 -18.58 -23.63 11.26
N TRP A 27 -18.54 -23.14 10.04
CA TRP A 27 -19.19 -21.87 9.73
C TRP A 27 -20.60 -22.13 9.20
N PRO A 28 -21.69 -21.61 9.85
CA PRO A 28 -23.03 -21.75 9.32
C PRO A 28 -23.19 -20.96 8.00
N PRO A 29 -23.97 -21.47 7.04
CA PRO A 29 -24.24 -20.78 5.79
C PRO A 29 -25.02 -19.48 6.03
N PRO A 30 -24.87 -18.45 5.18
CA PRO A 30 -25.45 -17.11 5.38
C PRO A 30 -26.99 -17.03 5.27
N ASP A 31 -27.70 -18.14 5.05
CA ASP A 31 -29.15 -18.18 4.80
C ASP A 31 -29.94 -18.90 5.91
N ALA A 32 -29.42 -19.03 7.15
CA ALA A 32 -30.18 -19.56 8.27
C ALA A 32 -31.23 -18.54 8.72
N GLU A 33 -32.43 -18.76 8.21
CA GLU A 33 -33.77 -18.28 8.60
C GLU A 33 -33.86 -17.37 9.83
N LEU A 34 -34.16 -16.10 9.56
CA LEU A 34 -34.84 -15.24 10.52
C LEU A 34 -36.24 -15.82 10.78
N GLY A 35 -36.40 -16.48 11.93
CA GLY A 35 -37.66 -17.01 12.39
C GLY A 35 -38.80 -15.97 12.33
N ARG A 36 -39.81 -16.24 11.52
CA ARG A 36 -41.07 -15.51 11.54
C ARG A 36 -41.76 -15.75 12.89
N VAL A 37 -41.79 -14.72 13.70
CA VAL A 37 -42.68 -14.66 14.86
C VAL A 37 -44.09 -14.41 14.33
N GLY A 38 -44.93 -15.46 14.32
CA GLY A 38 -46.33 -15.34 14.00
C GLY A 38 -47.08 -14.63 15.13
N PRO A 39 -48.16 -13.86 14.79
CA PRO A 39 -48.96 -13.20 15.80
C PRO A 39 -49.72 -14.21 16.66
N SER A 40 -49.57 -14.10 17.98
CA SER A 40 -50.36 -14.88 18.98
C SER A 40 -51.82 -14.40 18.95
N GLU A 41 -52.75 -15.26 18.51
CA GLU A 41 -54.17 -15.07 18.70
C GLU A 41 -54.51 -15.09 20.18
N HIS A 42 -54.87 -13.93 20.74
CA HIS A 42 -55.55 -13.88 22.02
C HIS A 42 -57.06 -13.98 21.77
N ALA A 43 -57.60 -15.12 22.21
CA ALA A 43 -59.04 -15.38 22.25
C ALA A 43 -59.77 -14.34 23.14
N TYR A 44 -60.52 -13.44 22.54
CA TYR A 44 -61.45 -12.59 23.27
C TYR A 44 -62.76 -13.36 23.55
N GLY A 45 -63.01 -13.57 24.86
CA GLY A 45 -64.28 -14.11 25.33
C GLY A 45 -65.46 -13.20 24.95
N GLN A 46 -66.47 -13.76 24.40
CA GLN A 46 -67.71 -13.10 24.08
C GLN A 46 -68.49 -12.74 25.35
N ILE A 47 -68.71 -11.43 25.60
CA ILE A 47 -69.65 -10.98 26.62
C ILE A 47 -70.96 -10.64 25.89
N SER A 48 -71.99 -11.45 26.24
CA SER A 48 -73.36 -11.24 25.83
C SER A 48 -73.93 -9.98 26.49
N THR A 49 -74.36 -9.00 25.71
CA THR A 49 -75.09 -7.85 26.20
C THR A 49 -76.55 -7.91 25.69
N GLY A 50 -77.45 -8.15 26.62
CA GLY A 50 -78.87 -7.98 26.37
C GLY A 50 -79.32 -6.50 26.22
N PRO A 51 -80.41 -6.25 25.59
CA PRO A 51 -80.80 -4.88 25.22
C PRO A 51 -81.37 -4.12 26.41
N LYS A 52 -80.82 -2.98 26.76
CA LYS A 52 -81.48 -1.96 27.65
C LYS A 52 -81.84 -0.67 26.94
N ARG A 53 -83.08 -0.40 27.08
CA ARG A 53 -83.94 0.70 26.65
C ARG A 53 -83.32 2.10 26.59
N ARG A 54 -83.55 2.78 25.49
CA ARG A 54 -83.44 4.23 25.26
C ARG A 54 -84.16 5.06 26.33
N ARG A 55 -83.55 6.08 26.83
CA ARG A 55 -84.13 7.36 27.23
C ARG A 55 -83.18 8.51 26.99
N GLY A 56 -83.57 9.41 26.20
CA GLY A 56 -83.35 10.82 26.02
C GLY A 56 -82.08 11.46 26.59
N GLY A 57 -81.24 11.98 25.72
CA GLY A 57 -80.14 12.82 26.12
C GLY A 57 -79.39 13.42 24.91
N LEU A 58 -80.07 14.14 24.03
CA LEU A 58 -79.36 14.89 22.98
C LEU A 58 -78.39 15.94 23.56
N GLY A 59 -78.58 16.36 24.81
CA GLY A 59 -77.73 17.36 25.47
C GLY A 59 -76.37 16.85 25.92
N VAL A 60 -76.30 15.60 26.40
CA VAL A 60 -75.04 15.02 26.86
C VAL A 60 -74.11 14.59 25.71
N ALA A 61 -74.72 14.06 24.63
CA ALA A 61 -73.91 13.65 23.46
C ALA A 61 -73.32 14.88 22.76
N GLY A 62 -74.03 16.00 22.68
CA GLY A 62 -73.51 17.29 22.14
C GLY A 62 -72.34 17.84 22.97
N LEU A 63 -72.44 17.75 24.34
CA LEU A 63 -71.40 18.24 25.24
C LEU A 63 -70.17 17.38 25.13
N VAL A 64 -70.31 16.06 25.06
CA VAL A 64 -69.12 15.11 24.92
C VAL A 64 -68.47 15.31 23.55
N LEU A 65 -69.26 15.57 22.50
CA LEU A 65 -68.60 15.82 21.18
C LEU A 65 -67.88 17.16 21.16
N ALA A 66 -68.47 18.21 21.77
CA ALA A 66 -67.80 19.51 21.90
C ALA A 66 -66.50 19.47 22.71
N THR A 67 -66.44 18.71 23.83
CA THR A 67 -65.26 18.55 24.61
C THR A 67 -64.21 17.70 23.91
N ALA A 68 -64.62 16.68 23.14
CA ALA A 68 -63.70 15.86 22.35
C ALA A 68 -63.05 16.66 21.21
N LEU A 69 -63.84 17.51 20.54
CA LEU A 69 -63.32 18.39 19.48
C LEU A 69 -62.37 19.47 20.05
N LEU A 70 -62.70 20.05 21.21
CA LEU A 70 -61.85 21.03 21.85
C LEU A 70 -60.52 20.42 22.33
N SER A 71 -60.54 19.23 22.92
CA SER A 71 -59.33 18.54 23.32
C SER A 71 -58.48 18.13 22.09
N ALA A 72 -59.06 17.72 20.98
CA ALA A 72 -58.33 17.42 19.73
C ALA A 72 -57.64 18.67 19.16
N VAL A 73 -58.30 19.82 19.19
CA VAL A 73 -57.69 21.09 18.74
C VAL A 73 -56.57 21.52 19.65
N ILE A 74 -56.74 21.42 20.97
CA ILE A 74 -55.67 21.76 21.96
C ILE A 74 -54.48 20.81 21.81
N SER A 75 -54.72 19.51 21.62
CA SER A 75 -53.67 18.53 21.41
C SER A 75 -52.91 18.78 20.10
N ALA A 76 -53.64 19.09 19.00
CA ALA A 76 -52.99 19.39 17.72
C ALA A 76 -52.16 20.69 17.79
N ALA A 77 -52.71 21.73 18.44
CA ALA A 77 -51.96 22.97 18.64
C ALA A 77 -50.75 22.79 19.55
N GLY A 78 -50.87 22.01 20.63
CA GLY A 78 -49.77 21.68 21.52
C GLY A 78 -48.67 20.89 20.81
N THR A 79 -49.03 19.90 20.00
CA THR A 79 -48.08 19.13 19.21
C THR A 79 -47.38 20.00 18.15
N TYR A 80 -48.13 20.87 17.49
CA TYR A 80 -47.59 21.81 16.49
C TYR A 80 -46.55 22.74 17.12
N ILE A 81 -46.91 23.34 18.29
CA ILE A 81 -46.03 24.23 19.04
C ILE A 81 -44.78 23.45 19.53
N ALA A 82 -44.97 22.26 20.07
CA ALA A 82 -43.87 21.42 20.53
C ALA A 82 -42.89 21.04 19.39
N VAL A 83 -43.43 20.67 18.22
CA VAL A 83 -42.60 20.37 17.01
C VAL A 83 -41.92 21.62 16.48
N PHE A 84 -42.61 22.79 16.56
CA PHE A 84 -42.04 24.05 16.10
C PHE A 84 -40.93 24.55 17.03
N LEU A 85 -41.10 24.42 18.35
CA LEU A 85 -40.11 24.78 19.34
C LEU A 85 -38.96 23.75 19.43
N ALA A 86 -39.24 22.47 19.10
CA ALA A 86 -38.23 21.40 19.04
C ALA A 86 -37.51 21.33 17.69
N ARG A 87 -37.82 22.25 16.73
CA ARG A 87 -36.98 22.33 15.52
C ARG A 87 -35.56 22.62 15.98
N PRO A 88 -34.60 21.68 15.80
CA PRO A 88 -33.22 22.01 16.05
C PRO A 88 -32.91 23.24 15.19
N ALA A 89 -32.29 24.25 15.82
CA ALA A 89 -31.74 25.37 15.05
C ALA A 89 -30.99 24.77 13.87
N PRO A 90 -31.08 25.33 12.66
CA PRO A 90 -30.28 24.86 11.53
C PRO A 90 -28.85 24.89 12.06
N MET A 91 -28.28 23.70 12.31
CA MET A 91 -26.86 23.60 12.60
C MET A 91 -26.17 24.34 11.44
N PRO A 92 -25.30 25.31 11.73
CA PRO A 92 -24.50 25.87 10.67
C PRO A 92 -23.92 24.64 9.98
N ALA A 93 -24.20 24.53 8.67
CA ALA A 93 -23.65 23.41 7.88
C ALA A 93 -22.18 23.39 8.25
N ALA A 94 -21.78 22.35 9.00
CA ALA A 94 -20.36 22.14 9.29
C ALA A 94 -19.72 22.22 7.93
N GLY A 95 -19.01 23.32 7.69
CA GLY A 95 -18.41 23.58 6.40
C GLY A 95 -17.62 22.31 6.09
N ARG A 96 -18.02 21.58 5.07
CA ARG A 96 -17.16 20.56 4.51
C ARG A 96 -15.82 21.25 4.37
N PRO A 97 -14.77 20.73 4.97
CA PRO A 97 -13.48 21.34 4.79
C PRO A 97 -13.19 21.32 3.29
N ALA A 98 -13.43 22.44 2.62
CA ALA A 98 -12.98 22.67 1.23
C ALA A 98 -11.47 22.39 1.14
N ASP A 99 -10.79 22.57 2.27
CA ASP A 99 -9.35 22.35 2.43
C ASP A 99 -8.94 20.88 2.30
N ALA A 100 -9.75 19.90 2.69
CA ALA A 100 -9.38 18.48 2.57
C ALA A 100 -9.26 18.02 1.11
N HIS A 101 -10.05 18.60 0.21
CA HIS A 101 -9.96 18.29 -1.21
C HIS A 101 -8.78 19.00 -1.88
N LEU A 102 -8.48 20.22 -1.47
CA LEU A 102 -7.32 20.97 -1.94
C LEU A 102 -6.01 20.34 -1.47
N ILE A 103 -5.95 19.86 -0.21
CA ILE A 103 -4.76 19.14 0.31
C ILE A 103 -4.53 17.84 -0.47
N SER A 104 -5.59 17.10 -0.79
CA SER A 104 -5.47 15.86 -1.57
C SER A 104 -4.99 16.11 -3.00
N LEU A 105 -5.49 17.15 -3.66
CA LEU A 105 -5.05 17.52 -5.02
C LEU A 105 -3.59 18.00 -5.02
N THR A 106 -3.20 18.83 -4.06
CA THR A 106 -1.81 19.33 -3.97
C THR A 106 -0.81 18.22 -3.66
N GLN A 107 -1.19 17.21 -2.86
CA GLN A 107 -0.32 16.06 -2.58
C GLN A 107 -0.14 15.18 -3.83
N SER A 108 -1.21 14.92 -4.58
CA SER A 108 -1.13 14.16 -5.84
C SER A 108 -0.28 14.88 -6.88
N ASP A 109 -0.44 16.20 -7.02
CA ASP A 109 0.36 17.00 -7.94
C ASP A 109 1.84 17.00 -7.53
N ALA A 110 2.13 17.09 -6.23
CA ALA A 110 3.51 17.00 -5.72
C ALA A 110 4.18 15.68 -6.10
N ILE A 111 3.48 14.54 -5.96
CA ILE A 111 4.01 13.23 -6.33
C ILE A 111 4.30 13.15 -7.82
N VAL A 112 3.39 13.63 -8.67
CA VAL A 112 3.58 13.66 -10.13
C VAL A 112 4.80 14.51 -10.49
N HIS A 113 4.96 15.68 -9.89
CA HIS A 113 6.10 16.57 -10.13
C HIS A 113 7.42 15.94 -9.66
N VAL A 114 7.44 15.36 -8.45
CA VAL A 114 8.63 14.68 -7.92
C VAL A 114 9.03 13.51 -8.82
N ALA A 115 8.06 12.68 -9.22
CA ALA A 115 8.31 11.56 -10.10
C ALA A 115 8.90 12.04 -11.44
N ALA A 116 8.29 13.03 -12.09
CA ALA A 116 8.76 13.55 -13.37
C ALA A 116 10.18 14.16 -13.28
N ALA A 117 10.51 14.81 -12.15
CA ALA A 117 11.82 15.43 -11.96
C ALA A 117 12.93 14.40 -11.68
N VAL A 118 12.60 13.31 -10.96
CA VAL A 118 13.61 12.35 -10.47
C VAL A 118 13.77 11.14 -11.39
N LYS A 119 12.72 10.72 -12.11
CA LYS A 119 12.79 9.58 -13.05
C LYS A 119 14.01 9.56 -13.97
N PRO A 120 14.44 10.67 -14.60
CA PRO A 120 15.63 10.67 -15.45
C PRO A 120 16.94 10.32 -14.72
N SER A 121 16.92 10.36 -13.40
CA SER A 121 18.08 10.02 -12.56
C SER A 121 18.04 8.59 -12.05
N VAL A 122 16.93 7.87 -12.23
CA VAL A 122 16.77 6.47 -11.76
C VAL A 122 17.17 5.53 -12.88
N VAL A 123 17.87 4.47 -12.53
CA VAL A 123 18.38 3.50 -13.51
C VAL A 123 18.01 2.07 -13.09
N THR A 124 17.91 1.19 -14.08
CA THR A 124 17.81 -0.25 -13.85
C THR A 124 19.20 -0.87 -13.93
N ILE A 125 19.52 -1.72 -12.96
CA ILE A 125 20.81 -2.43 -12.90
C ILE A 125 20.53 -3.90 -13.12
N THR A 126 21.20 -4.48 -14.12
CA THR A 126 21.22 -5.92 -14.36
C THR A 126 22.60 -6.46 -14.00
N ALA A 127 22.63 -7.36 -13.02
CA ALA A 127 23.82 -8.02 -12.55
C ALA A 127 23.85 -9.45 -13.10
N ALA A 128 24.80 -9.78 -13.95
CA ALA A 128 25.00 -11.13 -14.43
C ALA A 128 26.15 -11.79 -13.65
N GLY A 129 25.92 -13.01 -13.21
CA GLY A 129 26.88 -13.81 -12.47
C GLY A 129 26.81 -15.27 -12.88
N VAL A 130 27.57 -16.10 -12.18
CA VAL A 130 27.55 -17.55 -12.35
C VAL A 130 27.27 -18.18 -11.02
N THR A 131 26.17 -18.91 -10.89
CA THR A 131 25.90 -19.75 -9.73
C THR A 131 26.47 -21.14 -10.00
N SER A 132 27.43 -21.56 -9.16
CA SER A 132 27.98 -22.94 -9.24
C SER A 132 26.98 -23.91 -8.61
N VAL A 133 26.35 -24.72 -9.46
CA VAL A 133 25.62 -25.92 -9.04
C VAL A 133 26.48 -27.10 -9.48
N ILE A 134 27.19 -27.72 -8.54
CA ILE A 134 28.09 -28.84 -8.86
C ILE A 134 27.32 -29.97 -9.54
N PRO A 135 27.74 -30.44 -10.75
CA PRO A 135 29.01 -30.17 -11.46
C PRO A 135 28.91 -29.06 -12.54
N PHE A 136 27.85 -28.28 -12.59
CA PHE A 136 27.59 -27.29 -13.66
C PHE A 136 27.57 -25.87 -13.11
N SER A 137 28.01 -24.92 -13.94
CA SER A 137 27.84 -23.49 -13.68
C SER A 137 26.64 -22.98 -14.48
N VAL A 138 25.65 -22.38 -13.83
CA VAL A 138 24.43 -21.83 -14.44
C VAL A 138 24.51 -20.31 -14.41
N PRO A 139 24.25 -19.60 -15.52
CA PRO A 139 24.14 -18.16 -15.49
C PRO A 139 23.03 -17.73 -14.51
N ALA A 140 23.37 -16.84 -13.61
CA ALA A 140 22.42 -16.19 -12.72
C ALA A 140 22.31 -14.70 -13.09
N THR A 141 21.09 -14.21 -13.20
CA THR A 141 20.84 -12.78 -13.47
C THR A 141 19.98 -12.22 -12.36
N GLY A 142 20.47 -11.19 -11.71
CA GLY A 142 19.72 -10.37 -10.77
C GLY A 142 19.38 -9.01 -11.38
N ALA A 143 18.30 -8.39 -10.91
CA ALA A 143 17.94 -7.04 -11.29
C ALA A 143 17.63 -6.20 -10.06
N GLY A 144 18.01 -4.92 -10.12
CA GLY A 144 17.75 -3.91 -9.10
C GLY A 144 17.69 -2.53 -9.73
N SER A 145 17.63 -1.55 -8.89
CA SER A 145 17.62 -0.13 -9.25
C SER A 145 18.87 0.59 -8.74
N GLY A 146 19.07 1.79 -9.25
CA GLY A 146 20.04 2.73 -8.74
C GLY A 146 19.62 4.16 -9.07
N PHE A 147 20.37 5.13 -8.60
CA PHE A 147 20.16 6.52 -8.95
C PHE A 147 21.47 7.28 -9.12
N VAL A 148 21.46 8.18 -10.07
CA VAL A 148 22.64 8.99 -10.44
C VAL A 148 22.90 10.03 -9.36
N VAL A 149 24.14 10.10 -8.86
CA VAL A 149 24.55 11.08 -7.84
C VAL A 149 25.60 12.08 -8.35
N ALA A 150 26.16 11.83 -9.55
CA ALA A 150 27.06 12.78 -10.21
C ALA A 150 26.88 12.68 -11.74
N ALA A 151 26.97 13.84 -12.41
CA ALA A 151 26.71 13.96 -13.85
C ALA A 151 27.71 13.19 -14.73
N ASP A 152 28.82 12.77 -14.17
CA ASP A 152 29.85 11.98 -14.81
C ASP A 152 29.61 10.47 -14.73
N GLY A 153 28.44 10.04 -14.19
CA GLY A 153 28.01 8.65 -14.21
C GLY A 153 28.25 7.89 -12.91
N LEU A 154 28.43 8.56 -11.76
CA LEU A 154 28.44 7.89 -10.46
C LEU A 154 26.98 7.61 -10.02
N ILE A 155 26.74 6.38 -9.60
CA ILE A 155 25.42 5.82 -9.27
C ILE A 155 25.49 5.14 -7.91
N VAL A 156 24.47 5.36 -7.08
CA VAL A 156 24.23 4.64 -5.82
C VAL A 156 23.24 3.49 -6.08
N THR A 157 23.52 2.35 -5.45
CA THR A 157 22.62 1.18 -5.40
C THR A 157 22.85 0.40 -4.11
N ASN A 158 22.25 -0.77 -3.96
CA ASN A 158 22.57 -1.66 -2.85
C ASN A 158 23.78 -2.56 -3.14
N TYR A 159 24.47 -2.97 -2.06
CA TYR A 159 25.53 -3.97 -2.12
C TYR A 159 25.02 -5.31 -2.67
N HIS A 160 23.87 -5.80 -2.17
CA HIS A 160 23.32 -7.09 -2.61
C HIS A 160 22.92 -7.12 -4.09
N VAL A 161 22.68 -5.98 -4.73
CA VAL A 161 22.39 -5.88 -6.18
C VAL A 161 23.63 -6.18 -7.01
N VAL A 162 24.81 -5.81 -6.53
CA VAL A 162 26.08 -5.95 -7.27
C VAL A 162 26.97 -7.07 -6.76
N ALA A 163 26.64 -7.65 -5.60
CA ALA A 163 27.46 -8.68 -4.97
C ALA A 163 27.56 -9.94 -5.84
N GLY A 164 28.79 -10.40 -6.06
CA GLY A 164 29.06 -11.62 -6.85
C GLY A 164 28.80 -11.49 -8.35
N ALA A 165 28.47 -10.30 -8.85
CA ALA A 165 28.30 -10.08 -10.27
C ALA A 165 29.63 -10.16 -11.03
N SER A 166 29.67 -10.91 -12.13
CA SER A 166 30.80 -10.92 -13.07
C SER A 166 30.73 -9.77 -14.08
N SER A 167 29.53 -9.24 -14.33
CA SER A 167 29.30 -8.04 -15.15
C SER A 167 28.07 -7.29 -14.68
N LEU A 168 28.09 -5.97 -14.84
CA LEU A 168 26.99 -5.07 -14.53
C LEU A 168 26.61 -4.31 -15.81
N THR A 169 25.32 -4.27 -16.08
CA THR A 169 24.73 -3.45 -17.13
C THR A 169 23.71 -2.49 -16.52
N VAL A 170 23.86 -1.22 -16.82
CA VAL A 170 22.93 -0.17 -16.39
C VAL A 170 22.08 0.23 -17.58
N THR A 171 20.77 0.18 -17.42
CA THR A 171 19.80 0.74 -18.37
C THR A 171 19.40 2.11 -17.86
N LEU A 172 19.70 3.15 -18.66
CA LEU A 172 19.36 4.54 -18.39
C LEU A 172 17.89 4.81 -18.75
N ASP A 173 17.36 5.96 -18.33
CA ASP A 173 15.99 6.43 -18.63
C ASP A 173 15.71 6.46 -20.15
N ASP A 174 16.69 6.84 -20.97
CA ASP A 174 16.62 6.84 -22.43
C ASP A 174 16.78 5.44 -23.08
N THR A 175 16.67 4.39 -22.30
CA THR A 175 16.80 2.97 -22.69
C THR A 175 18.18 2.51 -23.13
N ARG A 176 19.20 3.39 -23.13
CA ARG A 176 20.58 2.97 -23.42
C ARG A 176 21.09 2.02 -22.34
N GLN A 177 21.71 0.95 -22.79
CA GLN A 177 22.39 0.00 -21.91
C GLN A 177 23.89 0.24 -21.94
N VAL A 178 24.48 0.44 -20.80
CA VAL A 178 25.90 0.75 -20.62
C VAL A 178 26.52 -0.15 -19.58
N ALA A 179 27.77 -0.56 -19.81
CA ALA A 179 28.52 -1.34 -18.83
C ALA A 179 28.86 -0.46 -17.62
N ALA A 180 28.82 -1.07 -16.44
CA ALA A 180 29.19 -0.42 -15.20
C ALA A 180 30.29 -1.18 -14.48
N SER A 181 31.05 -0.48 -13.65
CA SER A 181 32.05 -1.04 -12.76
C SER A 181 31.74 -0.65 -11.31
N VAL A 182 32.02 -1.55 -10.38
CA VAL A 182 31.93 -1.27 -8.94
C VAL A 182 33.07 -0.35 -8.53
N VAL A 183 32.75 0.76 -7.89
CA VAL A 183 33.72 1.73 -7.35
C VAL A 183 34.01 1.44 -5.89
N LYS A 184 32.94 1.27 -5.09
CA LYS A 184 33.04 1.04 -3.65
C LYS A 184 31.82 0.29 -3.16
N THR A 185 31.98 -0.53 -2.14
CA THR A 185 30.89 -1.23 -1.49
C THR A 185 30.99 -1.12 0.01
N ASP A 186 29.82 -1.06 0.64
CA ASP A 186 29.64 -1.21 2.08
C ASP A 186 28.64 -2.34 2.31
N ALA A 187 29.19 -3.53 2.60
CA ALA A 187 28.36 -4.68 2.88
C ALA A 187 27.62 -4.55 4.21
N LEU A 188 28.11 -3.77 5.19
CA LEU A 188 27.47 -3.60 6.50
C LEU A 188 26.14 -2.85 6.37
N HIS A 189 26.13 -1.74 5.63
CA HIS A 189 24.94 -0.90 5.43
C HIS A 189 24.18 -1.22 4.13
N ASP A 190 24.61 -2.24 3.38
CA ASP A 190 24.00 -2.64 2.11
C ASP A 190 23.97 -1.52 1.06
N VAL A 191 25.07 -0.79 0.90
CA VAL A 191 25.24 0.29 -0.09
C VAL A 191 26.39 -0.02 -1.03
N ALA A 192 26.25 0.36 -2.30
CA ALA A 192 27.31 0.30 -3.30
C ALA A 192 27.33 1.54 -4.19
N LEU A 193 28.52 1.92 -4.63
CA LEU A 193 28.75 2.90 -5.69
C LEU A 193 29.22 2.18 -6.94
N ILE A 194 28.59 2.44 -8.05
CA ILE A 194 28.99 1.98 -9.37
C ILE A 194 29.22 3.16 -10.30
N LYS A 195 30.02 2.95 -11.35
CA LYS A 195 30.37 3.95 -12.33
C LYS A 195 30.03 3.46 -13.72
N VAL A 196 29.34 4.31 -14.47
CA VAL A 196 29.17 4.19 -15.93
C VAL A 196 30.02 5.23 -16.64
N ASN A 197 30.52 4.91 -17.83
CA ASN A 197 31.30 5.88 -18.65
C ASN A 197 30.34 6.68 -19.56
N VAL A 198 29.48 7.49 -18.91
CA VAL A 198 28.50 8.37 -19.57
C VAL A 198 28.53 9.70 -18.85
N ALA A 199 28.66 10.78 -19.59
CA ALA A 199 28.59 12.15 -19.07
C ALA A 199 27.23 12.79 -19.36
N GLY A 200 26.93 13.86 -18.62
CA GLY A 200 25.70 14.63 -18.80
C GLY A 200 24.45 13.97 -18.22
N LEU A 201 24.62 13.00 -17.31
CA LEU A 201 23.49 12.45 -16.57
C LEU A 201 22.96 13.45 -15.56
N THR A 202 21.66 13.37 -15.26
CA THR A 202 21.00 14.22 -14.25
C THR A 202 21.15 13.61 -12.87
N PRO A 203 21.88 14.26 -11.92
CA PRO A 203 21.99 13.77 -10.56
C PRO A 203 20.72 14.08 -9.76
N VAL A 204 20.39 13.21 -8.78
CA VAL A 204 19.37 13.50 -7.78
C VAL A 204 19.84 14.53 -6.76
N THR A 205 18.91 15.18 -6.09
CA THR A 205 19.19 15.96 -4.87
C THR A 205 19.26 15.02 -3.67
N LEU A 206 20.37 15.03 -2.93
CA LEU A 206 20.53 14.25 -1.71
C LEU A 206 20.00 15.03 -0.51
N GLY A 207 19.01 14.49 0.16
CA GLY A 207 18.42 15.01 1.40
C GLY A 207 19.31 14.75 2.62
N ASP A 208 18.78 14.93 3.82
CA ASP A 208 19.41 14.62 5.09
C ASP A 208 18.54 13.67 5.90
N SER A 209 18.99 12.40 6.00
CA SER A 209 18.23 11.36 6.69
C SER A 209 18.13 11.57 8.20
N SER A 210 18.97 12.40 8.81
CA SER A 210 18.86 12.75 10.23
C SER A 210 17.64 13.63 10.56
N THR A 211 17.05 14.27 9.54
CA THR A 211 15.87 15.14 9.67
C THR A 211 14.56 14.42 9.37
N VAL A 212 14.61 13.15 9.00
CA VAL A 212 13.44 12.33 8.64
C VAL A 212 12.52 12.16 9.84
N ARG A 213 11.22 12.33 9.61
CA ARG A 213 10.18 12.23 10.65
C ARG A 213 9.13 11.20 10.27
N VAL A 214 8.68 10.42 11.25
CA VAL A 214 7.54 9.52 11.10
C VAL A 214 6.28 10.31 10.70
N GLY A 215 5.55 9.80 9.73
CA GLY A 215 4.35 10.41 9.17
C GLY A 215 4.60 11.33 7.96
N GLN A 216 5.86 11.67 7.62
CA GLN A 216 6.13 12.44 6.40
C GLN A 216 5.91 11.61 5.14
N LEU A 217 5.57 12.26 4.03
CA LEU A 217 5.44 11.61 2.72
C LEU A 217 6.75 10.91 2.32
N ALA A 218 6.61 9.71 1.81
CA ALA A 218 7.69 8.92 1.25
C ALA A 218 7.30 8.45 -0.16
N ILE A 219 8.16 8.70 -1.15
CA ILE A 219 7.96 8.30 -2.54
C ILE A 219 9.11 7.38 -2.92
N ALA A 220 8.79 6.17 -3.38
CA ALA A 220 9.77 5.20 -3.81
C ALA A 220 9.73 5.09 -5.35
N ILE A 221 10.91 5.15 -5.98
CA ILE A 221 11.04 4.97 -7.44
C ILE A 221 12.03 3.84 -7.71
N GLY A 222 11.67 2.95 -8.65
CA GLY A 222 12.54 1.86 -9.02
C GLY A 222 12.01 1.04 -10.20
N SER A 223 12.77 0.02 -10.58
CA SER A 223 12.43 -0.89 -11.67
C SER A 223 11.84 -2.18 -11.11
N SER A 224 10.56 -2.16 -10.77
CA SER A 224 9.87 -3.33 -10.21
C SER A 224 9.99 -4.55 -11.12
N LEU A 225 10.44 -5.65 -10.55
CA LEU A 225 10.64 -6.93 -11.24
C LEU A 225 11.67 -6.89 -12.40
N GLY A 226 12.48 -5.82 -12.50
CA GLY A 226 13.42 -5.64 -13.61
C GLY A 226 12.78 -5.45 -14.99
N THR A 227 11.45 -5.44 -15.06
CA THR A 227 10.66 -5.37 -16.30
C THR A 227 9.81 -4.11 -16.35
N PHE A 228 9.30 -3.68 -15.19
CA PHE A 228 8.52 -2.45 -15.07
C PHE A 228 9.46 -1.32 -14.64
N THR A 229 10.16 -0.74 -15.61
CA THR A 229 11.04 0.40 -15.39
C THR A 229 10.24 1.57 -14.81
N GLU A 230 10.86 2.30 -13.86
CA GLU A 230 10.30 3.54 -13.32
C GLU A 230 8.95 3.42 -12.60
N SER A 231 8.73 2.30 -11.92
CA SER A 231 7.57 2.18 -11.03
C SER A 231 7.67 3.18 -9.88
N VAL A 232 6.62 3.99 -9.72
CA VAL A 232 6.51 4.96 -8.62
C VAL A 232 5.47 4.46 -7.64
N THR A 233 5.87 4.34 -6.38
CA THR A 233 4.95 4.04 -5.27
C THR A 233 5.06 5.11 -4.21
N GLN A 234 4.01 5.29 -3.41
CA GLN A 234 3.97 6.29 -2.36
C GLN A 234 3.43 5.71 -1.07
N GLY A 235 3.81 6.32 0.02
CA GLY A 235 3.36 6.05 1.37
C GLY A 235 3.87 7.11 2.32
N ILE A 236 4.14 6.73 3.55
CA ILE A 236 4.75 7.58 4.56
C ILE A 236 5.98 6.90 5.16
N VAL A 237 6.79 7.66 5.86
CA VAL A 237 7.76 7.10 6.79
C VAL A 237 7.00 6.55 7.98
N SER A 238 6.98 5.23 8.13
CA SER A 238 6.27 4.52 9.22
C SER A 238 7.11 4.38 10.48
N GLY A 239 8.44 4.53 10.37
CA GLY A 239 9.37 4.43 11.49
C GLY A 239 10.79 4.76 11.09
N THR A 240 11.63 5.01 12.08
CA THR A 240 13.08 5.22 11.93
C THR A 240 13.83 4.31 12.89
N ASP A 241 15.13 4.15 12.67
CA ASP A 241 16.02 3.34 13.51
C ASP A 241 15.54 1.89 13.68
N ARG A 242 15.12 1.28 12.54
CA ARG A 242 14.66 -0.11 12.52
C ARG A 242 15.81 -1.06 12.28
N THR A 243 15.76 -2.23 12.95
CA THR A 243 16.66 -3.35 12.68
C THR A 243 15.86 -4.48 12.06
N VAL A 244 16.37 -5.02 10.96
CA VAL A 244 15.73 -6.11 10.21
C VAL A 244 16.76 -7.19 9.92
N THR A 245 16.37 -8.44 10.17
CA THR A 245 17.16 -9.59 9.75
C THR A 245 16.78 -9.95 8.31
N VAL A 246 17.73 -9.84 7.40
CA VAL A 246 17.59 -10.26 6.01
C VAL A 246 18.34 -11.56 5.81
N GLY A 247 17.65 -12.56 5.25
CA GLY A 247 18.25 -13.86 4.95
C GLY A 247 18.72 -13.91 3.50
N ASP A 248 19.97 -14.31 3.27
CA ASP A 248 20.42 -14.78 1.98
C ASP A 248 20.12 -16.28 1.88
N ARG A 249 19.04 -16.63 1.20
CA ARG A 249 18.64 -18.04 1.01
C ARG A 249 19.68 -18.86 0.26
N ALA A 250 20.48 -18.21 -0.60
CA ALA A 250 21.51 -18.89 -1.38
C ALA A 250 22.77 -19.15 -0.54
N ALA A 251 23.13 -18.20 0.31
CA ALA A 251 24.31 -18.31 1.18
C ALA A 251 23.99 -18.96 2.54
N GLN A 252 22.73 -19.21 2.88
CA GLN A 252 22.27 -19.68 4.21
C GLN A 252 22.79 -18.79 5.36
N THR A 253 22.92 -17.51 5.11
CA THR A 253 23.39 -16.52 6.06
C THR A 253 22.30 -15.52 6.38
N GLU A 254 22.20 -15.16 7.65
CA GLU A 254 21.36 -14.07 8.11
C GLU A 254 22.23 -12.85 8.39
N LYS A 255 21.72 -11.68 7.99
CA LYS A 255 22.39 -10.42 8.21
C LYS A 255 21.40 -9.44 8.85
N ASN A 256 21.85 -8.77 9.89
CA ASN A 256 21.09 -7.69 10.49
C ASN A 256 21.47 -6.36 9.83
N LEU A 257 20.49 -5.69 9.26
CA LEU A 257 20.57 -4.29 8.84
C LEU A 257 19.93 -3.44 9.92
N SER A 258 20.63 -2.44 10.43
CA SER A 258 20.16 -1.55 11.50
C SER A 258 20.11 -0.10 11.06
N GLY A 259 19.43 0.74 11.86
CA GLY A 259 19.28 2.16 11.55
C GLY A 259 18.34 2.48 10.39
N LEU A 260 17.53 1.51 9.93
CA LEU A 260 16.74 1.64 8.72
C LEU A 260 15.53 2.56 8.89
N ILE A 261 15.15 3.23 7.79
CA ILE A 261 13.88 3.94 7.63
C ILE A 261 12.84 2.91 7.18
N GLN A 262 11.72 2.83 7.90
CA GLN A 262 10.55 2.02 7.54
C GLN A 262 9.54 2.86 6.78
N THR A 263 8.92 2.29 5.74
CA THR A 263 7.86 2.92 4.95
C THR A 263 6.77 1.91 4.61
N ASP A 264 5.54 2.38 4.41
CA ASP A 264 4.42 1.63 3.86
C ASP A 264 4.25 1.83 2.33
N ALA A 265 5.13 2.62 1.71
CA ALA A 265 5.24 2.63 0.26
C ALA A 265 5.51 1.21 -0.26
N ALA A 266 4.80 0.78 -1.30
CA ALA A 266 4.92 -0.58 -1.81
C ALA A 266 6.33 -0.86 -2.36
N ILE A 267 7.09 -1.68 -1.65
CA ILE A 267 8.43 -2.12 -2.03
C ILE A 267 8.34 -3.54 -2.57
N ASN A 268 8.77 -3.72 -3.81
CA ASN A 268 8.78 -5.00 -4.53
C ASN A 268 10.20 -5.34 -4.99
N PRO A 269 10.49 -6.63 -5.27
CA PRO A 269 11.76 -7.01 -5.91
C PRO A 269 12.03 -6.18 -7.16
N GLY A 270 13.25 -5.66 -7.27
CA GLY A 270 13.65 -4.74 -8.35
C GLY A 270 13.66 -3.26 -7.92
N ASN A 271 12.90 -2.83 -6.92
CA ASN A 271 13.02 -1.47 -6.37
C ASN A 271 14.27 -1.31 -5.48
N SER A 272 14.88 -2.40 -5.04
CA SER A 272 16.15 -2.39 -4.26
C SER A 272 17.22 -1.59 -4.99
N GLY A 273 17.87 -0.67 -4.27
CA GLY A 273 18.85 0.27 -4.79
C GLY A 273 18.26 1.58 -5.32
N GLY A 274 16.95 1.65 -5.52
CA GLY A 274 16.26 2.88 -5.92
C GLY A 274 16.15 3.90 -4.79
N PRO A 275 15.84 5.18 -5.11
CA PRO A 275 15.69 6.24 -4.12
C PRO A 275 14.35 6.15 -3.38
N LEU A 276 14.39 6.39 -2.06
CA LEU A 276 13.26 6.82 -1.25
C LEU A 276 13.35 8.34 -1.10
N LEU A 277 12.30 9.05 -1.51
CA LEU A 277 12.26 10.51 -1.64
C LEU A 277 11.28 11.10 -0.62
N ASP A 278 11.55 12.32 -0.21
CA ASP A 278 10.59 13.16 0.50
C ASP A 278 9.69 13.97 -0.46
N ALA A 279 8.80 14.80 0.10
CA ALA A 279 7.88 15.63 -0.66
C ALA A 279 8.57 16.71 -1.53
N SER A 280 9.84 17.02 -1.27
CA SER A 280 10.64 17.96 -2.08
C SER A 280 11.36 17.27 -3.25
N GLY A 281 11.29 15.93 -3.34
CA GLY A 281 12.06 15.15 -4.30
C GLY A 281 13.52 14.91 -3.89
N SER A 282 13.87 15.20 -2.64
CA SER A 282 15.20 14.90 -2.10
C SER A 282 15.28 13.46 -1.63
N VAL A 283 16.37 12.77 -1.95
CA VAL A 283 16.59 11.37 -1.53
C VAL A 283 16.88 11.34 -0.03
N ILE A 284 16.04 10.62 0.72
CA ILE A 284 16.20 10.40 2.17
C ILE A 284 16.70 9.00 2.50
N GLY A 285 16.63 8.07 1.54
CA GLY A 285 17.14 6.71 1.75
C GLY A 285 17.35 5.94 0.45
N VAL A 286 18.02 4.79 0.56
CA VAL A 286 18.21 3.79 -0.50
C VAL A 286 17.32 2.60 -0.19
N ILE A 287 16.35 2.31 -1.04
CA ILE A 287 15.42 1.18 -0.83
C ILE A 287 16.21 -0.12 -0.79
N THR A 288 16.00 -0.96 0.24
CA THR A 288 16.80 -2.19 0.37
C THR A 288 15.98 -3.46 0.48
N ALA A 289 14.97 -3.52 1.32
CA ALA A 289 14.28 -4.76 1.62
C ALA A 289 12.79 -4.55 1.87
N SER A 290 12.04 -5.64 1.68
CA SER A 290 10.73 -5.86 2.31
C SER A 290 10.83 -7.10 3.19
N VAL A 291 10.11 -7.15 4.30
CA VAL A 291 10.04 -8.37 5.12
C VAL A 291 9.22 -9.42 4.34
N GLY A 292 9.83 -10.55 4.07
CA GLY A 292 9.21 -11.63 3.29
C GLY A 292 7.87 -12.05 3.90
N GLY A 293 6.78 -11.87 3.15
CA GLY A 293 5.40 -12.21 3.56
C GLY A 293 4.63 -11.12 4.31
N ALA A 294 5.24 -10.01 4.70
CA ALA A 294 4.52 -8.85 5.22
C ALA A 294 4.18 -7.91 4.06
N GLN A 295 2.90 -7.57 3.93
CA GLN A 295 2.45 -6.52 3.01
C GLN A 295 2.66 -5.16 3.68
N ASP A 296 2.95 -4.13 2.88
CA ASP A 296 3.04 -2.73 3.31
C ASP A 296 4.13 -2.44 4.37
N ILE A 297 5.21 -3.25 4.37
CA ILE A 297 6.39 -3.01 5.19
C ILE A 297 7.64 -3.04 4.32
N GLY A 298 8.14 -1.85 4.00
CA GLY A 298 9.38 -1.64 3.27
C GLY A 298 10.44 -0.95 4.13
N PHE A 299 11.71 -1.09 3.73
CA PHE A 299 12.83 -0.50 4.43
C PHE A 299 13.79 0.17 3.46
N ALA A 300 14.42 1.24 3.92
CA ALA A 300 15.47 1.95 3.21
C ALA A 300 16.65 2.25 4.12
N VAL A 301 17.85 2.12 3.58
CA VAL A 301 19.09 2.57 4.23
C VAL A 301 19.09 4.09 4.24
N PRO A 302 19.37 4.77 5.37
CA PRO A 302 19.45 6.22 5.43
C PRO A 302 20.45 6.78 4.41
N ILE A 303 20.10 7.86 3.71
CA ILE A 303 20.96 8.42 2.66
C ILE A 303 22.33 8.93 3.19
N ASN A 304 22.41 9.27 4.46
CA ASN A 304 23.67 9.76 5.04
C ASN A 304 24.78 8.68 5.01
N GLU A 305 24.41 7.38 5.06
CA GLU A 305 25.37 6.27 4.88
C GLU A 305 25.98 6.30 3.46
N ALA A 306 25.17 6.53 2.44
CA ALA A 306 25.63 6.65 1.06
C ALA A 306 26.46 7.94 0.84
N LYS A 307 26.11 9.07 1.49
CA LYS A 307 26.85 10.34 1.37
C LYS A 307 28.29 10.24 1.82
N GLU A 308 28.56 9.51 2.88
CA GLU A 308 29.93 9.27 3.34
C GLU A 308 30.75 8.55 2.28
N MET A 309 30.18 7.53 1.64
CA MET A 309 30.83 6.82 0.54
C MET A 309 31.06 7.73 -0.68
N ILE A 310 30.06 8.52 -1.10
CA ILE A 310 30.12 9.43 -2.25
C ILE A 310 31.24 10.44 -2.03
N SER A 311 31.31 11.06 -0.85
CA SER A 311 32.32 12.09 -0.55
C SER A 311 33.77 11.61 -0.67
N THR A 312 34.00 10.30 -0.46
CA THR A 312 35.33 9.69 -0.58
C THR A 312 35.62 9.19 -2.00
N ALA A 313 34.62 8.96 -2.84
CA ALA A 313 34.77 8.50 -4.21
C ALA A 313 34.92 9.64 -5.25
N THR A 314 34.58 10.86 -4.87
CA THR A 314 34.66 12.06 -5.73
C THR A 314 35.89 12.93 -5.46
N LYS A 315 36.80 12.49 -4.58
CA LYS A 315 38.12 13.07 -4.32
C LYS A 315 39.19 12.39 -5.16
#